data_add161e94bb489b1bc94912c16940546
#
_entry.id   add161e94bb489b1bc94912c16940546
#
_cell.length_a   1.000
_cell.length_b   1.000
_cell.length_c   1.000
_cell.angle_alpha   90.00
_cell.angle_beta   90.00
_cell.angle_gamma   90.00
#
_symmetry.space_group_name_H-M   'P 1'
#
loop_
_entity.id
_entity.type
_entity.pdbx_description
1 polymer ?
#
loop_
_entity_poly.entity_id
_entity_poly.type
_entity_poly.pdbx_seq_one_letter_code
_entity_poly.pdbx_strand_id
1 'polypeptide(L)'
;GTVVDDPDFSPVQVDFDCPVCEAPVEVAYTDELLTAACTACEGALRWNGESGFLFLGLVPPAGIEQREVEEAFRATVAHTFREIAALADDVCPHCSSSVETTIDLCPNHDPGTETLCPTCDRSHMAEVWLVCTTCKRSTFPPVSGVVLRHPSVTAFYYDHGIEYRFASWETVVRSFDVREELLSEDPLEMRVTI
;
A
#
# COMPACT_ATOMS: atom_id res chain seq x y z
N GLY A 1 7.27 -27.34 21.02
CA GLY A 1 7.24 -26.65 19.73
C GLY A 1 8.55 -25.93 19.53
N THR A 2 9.21 -26.19 18.42
CA THR A 2 10.43 -25.48 18.06
C THR A 2 10.04 -24.03 17.75
N VAL A 3 10.57 -23.08 18.53
CA VAL A 3 10.45 -21.67 18.18
C VAL A 3 11.24 -21.50 16.89
N VAL A 4 10.55 -21.20 15.79
CA VAL A 4 11.19 -20.80 14.55
C VAL A 4 11.71 -19.40 14.80
N ASP A 5 13.01 -19.15 14.68
CA ASP A 5 13.57 -17.81 14.76
C ASP A 5 12.87 -16.95 13.71
N ASP A 6 12.41 -15.77 14.09
CA ASP A 6 11.78 -14.81 13.18
C ASP A 6 12.70 -14.56 11.98
N PRO A 7 12.20 -14.59 10.76
CA PRO A 7 13.00 -14.39 9.56
C PRO A 7 13.37 -12.93 9.31
N ASP A 8 13.45 -12.11 10.35
CA ASP A 8 13.79 -10.70 10.25
C ASP A 8 15.06 -10.47 9.44
N PHE A 9 15.01 -9.54 8.49
CA PHE A 9 16.18 -9.11 7.76
C PHE A 9 16.29 -7.59 7.66
N SER A 10 17.54 -7.11 7.77
CA SER A 10 17.91 -5.72 7.59
C SER A 10 17.66 -5.25 6.14
N PRO A 11 17.58 -3.93 5.88
CA PRO A 11 17.36 -3.41 4.54
C PRO A 11 18.31 -4.03 3.50
N VAL A 12 17.73 -4.55 2.43
CA VAL A 12 18.43 -5.12 1.27
C VAL A 12 17.99 -4.37 0.03
N GLN A 13 18.95 -3.86 -0.73
CA GLN A 13 18.66 -3.21 -2.00
C GLN A 13 18.12 -4.24 -3.01
N VAL A 14 17.08 -3.84 -3.73
CA VAL A 14 16.39 -4.64 -4.75
C VAL A 14 16.56 -4.03 -6.14
N ASP A 15 16.28 -4.83 -7.18
CA ASP A 15 16.47 -4.42 -8.58
C ASP A 15 15.21 -3.70 -9.13
N PHE A 16 14.76 -2.67 -8.43
CA PHE A 16 13.77 -1.72 -8.93
C PHE A 16 13.96 -0.34 -8.30
N ASP A 17 13.59 0.69 -9.07
CA ASP A 17 13.82 2.07 -8.75
C ASP A 17 12.60 2.73 -8.10
N CYS A 18 12.85 3.79 -7.34
CA CYS A 18 11.81 4.61 -6.74
C CYS A 18 10.96 5.31 -7.83
N PRO A 19 9.62 5.21 -7.80
CA PRO A 19 8.76 5.85 -8.79
C PRO A 19 8.79 7.39 -8.71
N VAL A 20 9.32 7.95 -7.63
CA VAL A 20 9.34 9.40 -7.40
C VAL A 20 10.65 10.03 -7.87
N CYS A 21 11.81 9.40 -7.58
CA CYS A 21 13.12 10.02 -7.81
C CYS A 21 14.14 9.11 -8.51
N GLU A 22 13.74 7.92 -8.94
CA GLU A 22 14.56 6.93 -9.63
C GLU A 22 15.78 6.41 -8.82
N ALA A 23 15.83 6.71 -7.52
CA ALA A 23 16.88 6.17 -6.65
C ALA A 23 16.60 4.71 -6.27
N PRO A 24 17.62 3.96 -5.85
CA PRO A 24 17.45 2.59 -5.38
C PRO A 24 16.42 2.45 -4.26
N VAL A 25 15.74 1.31 -4.26
CA VAL A 25 14.79 0.93 -3.21
C VAL A 25 15.38 -0.18 -2.36
N GLU A 26 15.14 -0.12 -1.06
CA GLU A 26 15.50 -1.16 -0.10
C GLU A 26 14.24 -1.80 0.48
N VAL A 27 14.31 -3.12 0.69
CA VAL A 27 13.26 -3.91 1.33
C VAL A 27 13.79 -4.43 2.66
N ALA A 28 12.98 -4.33 3.69
CA ALA A 28 13.26 -4.89 5.02
C ALA A 28 12.04 -5.65 5.55
N TYR A 29 12.28 -6.54 6.50
CA TYR A 29 11.22 -7.27 7.18
C TYR A 29 11.52 -7.35 8.68
N THR A 30 10.58 -6.90 9.49
CA THR A 30 10.69 -6.91 10.95
C THR A 30 9.29 -6.97 11.57
N ASP A 31 9.09 -7.81 12.58
CA ASP A 31 7.82 -7.92 13.30
C ASP A 31 6.59 -8.13 12.39
N GLU A 32 6.68 -9.04 11.45
CA GLU A 32 5.64 -9.33 10.45
C GLU A 32 5.33 -8.18 9.48
N LEU A 33 6.10 -7.10 9.50
CA LEU A 33 5.98 -5.97 8.59
C LEU A 33 7.09 -6.00 7.53
N LEU A 34 6.71 -6.15 6.26
CA LEU A 34 7.59 -5.93 5.15
C LEU A 34 7.44 -4.49 4.66
N THR A 35 8.57 -3.81 4.52
CA THR A 35 8.65 -2.43 4.07
C THR A 35 9.44 -2.33 2.78
N ALA A 36 9.05 -1.42 1.88
CA ALA A 36 9.89 -0.97 0.79
C ALA A 36 10.09 0.54 0.92
N ALA A 37 11.34 0.99 0.93
CA ALA A 37 11.70 2.38 1.16
C ALA A 37 12.70 2.89 0.12
N CYS A 38 12.54 4.16 -0.27
CA CYS A 38 13.50 4.87 -1.11
C CYS A 38 14.74 5.25 -0.29
N THR A 39 15.93 5.11 -0.89
CA THR A 39 17.19 5.50 -0.24
C THR A 39 17.50 7.00 -0.30
N ALA A 40 16.72 7.80 -1.06
CA ALA A 40 17.05 9.19 -1.35
C ALA A 40 15.93 10.20 -1.09
N CYS A 41 14.65 9.88 -1.37
CA CYS A 41 13.55 10.80 -1.17
C CYS A 41 12.65 10.39 0.02
N GLU A 42 11.67 11.24 0.36
CA GLU A 42 10.75 10.98 1.48
C GLU A 42 9.72 9.87 1.22
N GLY A 43 9.66 9.31 -0.02
CA GLY A 43 8.73 8.25 -0.37
C GLY A 43 7.27 8.72 -0.48
N ALA A 44 6.34 7.83 -0.15
CA ALA A 44 4.89 8.07 -0.22
C ALA A 44 4.27 8.39 1.14
N LEU A 45 4.92 8.00 2.22
CA LEU A 45 4.41 8.21 3.57
C LEU A 45 5.55 8.20 4.60
N ARG A 46 5.26 8.82 5.76
CA ARG A 46 6.07 8.72 6.95
C ARG A 46 5.46 7.68 7.90
N TRP A 47 6.29 6.78 8.41
CA TRP A 47 5.86 5.74 9.34
C TRP A 47 6.79 5.71 10.56
N ASN A 48 6.22 5.69 11.76
CA ASN A 48 6.98 5.71 13.02
C ASN A 48 8.05 6.83 13.12
N GLY A 49 7.79 7.98 12.47
CA GLY A 49 8.70 9.13 12.46
C GLY A 49 9.80 9.06 11.40
N GLU A 50 9.89 7.98 10.64
CA GLU A 50 10.83 7.82 9.52
C GLU A 50 10.11 8.05 8.20
N SER A 51 10.80 8.64 7.22
CA SER A 51 10.32 8.86 5.85
C SER A 51 10.97 7.88 4.87
N GLY A 52 10.56 7.94 3.61
CA GLY A 52 11.10 7.09 2.55
C GLY A 52 10.21 5.93 2.16
N PHE A 53 9.18 5.62 2.94
CA PHE A 53 8.34 4.46 2.68
C PHE A 53 7.51 4.62 1.41
N LEU A 54 7.55 3.58 0.57
CA LEU A 54 6.81 3.44 -0.67
C LEU A 54 5.72 2.37 -0.54
N PHE A 55 5.94 1.40 0.33
CA PHE A 55 5.03 0.29 0.58
C PHE A 55 5.22 -0.27 2.00
N LEU A 56 4.10 -0.62 2.62
CA LEU A 56 4.03 -1.34 3.89
C LEU A 56 3.06 -2.51 3.72
N GLY A 57 3.48 -3.72 4.09
CA GLY A 57 2.64 -4.91 4.01
C GLY A 57 2.83 -5.85 5.19
N LEU A 58 1.74 -6.16 5.89
CA LEU A 58 1.77 -7.18 6.92
C LEU A 58 1.74 -8.56 6.28
N VAL A 59 2.72 -9.39 6.61
CA VAL A 59 2.82 -10.76 6.10
C VAL A 59 3.42 -11.66 7.18
N PRO A 60 2.82 -12.83 7.45
CA PRO A 60 3.39 -13.74 8.45
C PRO A 60 4.74 -14.31 7.98
N PRO A 61 5.61 -14.76 8.92
CA PRO A 61 6.93 -15.32 8.63
C PRO A 61 6.93 -16.39 7.52
N ALA A 62 5.94 -17.25 7.50
CA ALA A 62 5.77 -18.26 6.44
C ALA A 62 5.63 -17.68 5.02
N GLY A 63 5.27 -16.41 4.89
CA GLY A 63 5.22 -15.69 3.61
C GLY A 63 6.59 -15.22 3.13
N ILE A 64 7.58 -15.17 4.02
CA ILE A 64 8.95 -14.69 3.77
C ILE A 64 9.94 -15.86 3.68
N GLU A 65 9.77 -16.86 4.54
CA GLU A 65 10.66 -18.01 4.60
C GLU A 65 10.82 -18.70 3.24
N GLN A 66 12.04 -19.15 2.94
CA GLN A 66 12.43 -19.86 1.70
C GLN A 66 12.20 -19.05 0.41
N ARG A 67 12.12 -17.73 0.49
CA ARG A 67 12.05 -16.83 -0.67
C ARG A 67 13.23 -15.90 -0.72
N GLU A 68 13.66 -15.58 -1.94
CA GLU A 68 14.52 -14.42 -2.16
C GLU A 68 13.76 -13.13 -1.85
N VAL A 69 14.48 -12.05 -1.49
CA VAL A 69 13.86 -10.78 -1.02
C VAL A 69 12.83 -10.22 -2.01
N GLU A 70 13.13 -10.25 -3.31
CA GLU A 70 12.19 -9.78 -4.35
C GLU A 70 10.96 -10.67 -4.48
N GLU A 71 11.11 -12.00 -4.30
CA GLU A 71 9.98 -12.92 -4.30
C GLU A 71 9.11 -12.73 -3.06
N ALA A 72 9.73 -12.50 -1.90
CA ALA A 72 9.05 -12.18 -0.66
C ALA A 72 8.26 -10.86 -0.80
N PHE A 73 8.87 -9.82 -1.39
CA PHE A 73 8.20 -8.56 -1.69
C PHE A 73 6.98 -8.77 -2.60
N ARG A 74 7.14 -9.47 -3.74
CA ARG A 74 6.02 -9.78 -4.66
C ARG A 74 4.89 -10.55 -3.97
N ALA A 75 5.25 -11.54 -3.14
CA ALA A 75 4.26 -12.30 -2.38
C ALA A 75 3.50 -11.42 -1.38
N THR A 76 4.19 -10.50 -0.71
CA THR A 76 3.58 -9.54 0.22
C THR A 76 2.67 -8.56 -0.49
N VAL A 77 3.07 -8.00 -1.62
CA VAL A 77 2.21 -7.14 -2.45
C VAL A 77 0.94 -7.88 -2.85
N ALA A 78 1.07 -9.11 -3.37
CA ALA A 78 -0.09 -9.92 -3.74
C ALA A 78 -1.01 -10.24 -2.56
N HIS A 79 -0.43 -10.52 -1.39
CA HIS A 79 -1.18 -10.75 -0.14
C HIS A 79 -1.95 -9.50 0.28
N THR A 80 -1.26 -8.35 0.36
CA THR A 80 -1.83 -7.07 0.78
C THR A 80 -3.00 -6.65 -0.11
N PHE A 81 -2.86 -6.71 -1.43
CA PHE A 81 -3.95 -6.35 -2.34
C PHE A 81 -5.16 -7.27 -2.24
N ARG A 82 -4.95 -8.58 -2.01
CA ARG A 82 -6.07 -9.52 -1.76
C ARG A 82 -6.76 -9.23 -0.44
N GLU A 83 -6.00 -8.88 0.59
CA GLU A 83 -6.55 -8.49 1.88
C GLU A 83 -7.37 -7.21 1.78
N ILE A 84 -6.84 -6.17 1.11
CA ILE A 84 -7.58 -4.93 0.82
C ILE A 84 -8.87 -5.23 0.08
N ALA A 85 -8.82 -6.09 -0.95
CA ALA A 85 -10.00 -6.45 -1.72
C ALA A 85 -11.09 -7.12 -0.85
N ALA A 86 -10.72 -8.10 -0.04
CA ALA A 86 -11.67 -8.79 0.82
C ALA A 86 -12.27 -7.87 1.89
N LEU A 87 -11.43 -7.07 2.55
CA LEU A 87 -11.88 -6.12 3.57
C LEU A 87 -12.79 -5.03 2.97
N ALA A 88 -12.49 -4.54 1.78
CA ALA A 88 -13.32 -3.55 1.10
C ALA A 88 -14.64 -4.14 0.55
N ASP A 89 -14.75 -5.46 0.44
CA ASP A 89 -16.00 -6.18 0.15
C ASP A 89 -16.77 -6.57 1.43
N ASP A 90 -16.45 -5.94 2.58
CA ASP A 90 -17.05 -6.19 3.89
C ASP A 90 -16.81 -7.62 4.43
N VAL A 91 -15.73 -8.28 4.01
CA VAL A 91 -15.39 -9.64 4.46
C VAL A 91 -13.95 -9.69 4.98
N CYS A 92 -13.80 -9.93 6.27
CA CYS A 92 -12.48 -10.15 6.84
C CYS A 92 -11.87 -11.47 6.33
N PRO A 93 -10.71 -11.48 5.67
CA PRO A 93 -10.11 -12.71 5.15
C PRO A 93 -9.62 -13.65 6.24
N HIS A 94 -9.50 -13.18 7.48
CA HIS A 94 -9.03 -13.97 8.61
C HIS A 94 -10.17 -14.67 9.38
N CYS A 95 -11.30 -13.97 9.62
CA CYS A 95 -12.40 -14.50 10.45
C CYS A 95 -13.79 -14.39 9.82
N SER A 96 -13.88 -13.91 8.57
CA SER A 96 -15.11 -13.74 7.79
C SER A 96 -16.16 -12.80 8.42
N SER A 97 -15.77 -12.00 9.41
CA SER A 97 -16.65 -11.00 10.03
C SER A 97 -16.74 -9.73 9.19
N SER A 98 -17.72 -8.88 9.48
CA SER A 98 -17.92 -7.58 8.85
C SER A 98 -16.75 -6.61 9.12
N VAL A 99 -16.65 -5.59 8.29
CA VAL A 99 -15.56 -4.60 8.30
C VAL A 99 -16.14 -3.21 8.52
N GLU A 100 -15.55 -2.46 9.43
CA GLU A 100 -15.82 -1.03 9.58
C GLU A 100 -14.91 -0.27 8.62
N THR A 101 -15.51 0.58 7.79
CA THR A 101 -14.78 1.42 6.82
C THR A 101 -14.89 2.87 7.21
N THR A 102 -13.76 3.54 7.36
CA THR A 102 -13.68 4.99 7.56
C THR A 102 -12.67 5.60 6.60
N ILE A 103 -12.85 6.88 6.26
CA ILE A 103 -11.95 7.61 5.39
C ILE A 103 -11.28 8.70 6.21
N ASP A 104 -9.96 8.67 6.26
CA ASP A 104 -9.12 9.73 6.81
C ASP A 104 -8.70 10.67 5.69
N LEU A 105 -9.29 11.85 5.65
CA LEU A 105 -9.10 12.88 4.63
C LEU A 105 -8.26 14.02 5.18
N CYS A 106 -7.25 14.43 4.44
CA CYS A 106 -6.54 15.69 4.66
C CYS A 106 -7.14 16.80 3.78
N PRO A 107 -8.03 17.67 4.29
CA PRO A 107 -8.74 18.66 3.47
C PRO A 107 -7.82 19.75 2.91
N ASN A 108 -6.67 19.99 3.56
CA ASN A 108 -5.65 20.95 3.13
C ASN A 108 -4.42 20.20 2.59
N HIS A 109 -4.65 19.12 1.88
CA HIS A 109 -3.58 18.33 1.31
C HIS A 109 -2.85 19.09 0.23
N ASP A 110 -1.60 19.39 0.47
CA ASP A 110 -0.71 20.09 -0.47
C ASP A 110 0.72 19.53 -0.33
N PRO A 111 1.11 18.58 -1.16
CA PRO A 111 2.49 18.11 -1.18
C PRO A 111 3.44 19.16 -1.75
N GLY A 112 2.94 20.21 -2.43
CA GLY A 112 3.73 21.27 -3.03
C GLY A 112 4.73 20.72 -4.03
N THR A 113 6.02 21.08 -3.85
CA THR A 113 7.16 20.53 -4.60
C THR A 113 7.82 19.37 -3.86
N GLU A 114 7.34 19.05 -2.67
CA GLU A 114 7.83 17.99 -1.83
C GLU A 114 7.03 16.71 -2.07
N THR A 115 7.56 15.58 -1.67
CA THR A 115 6.88 14.29 -1.88
C THR A 115 5.74 14.08 -0.89
N LEU A 116 5.86 14.66 0.32
CA LEU A 116 4.89 14.51 1.41
C LEU A 116 4.22 15.83 1.76
N CYS A 117 2.93 15.77 1.99
CA CYS A 117 2.18 16.90 2.54
C CYS A 117 2.62 17.17 3.99
N PRO A 118 2.99 18.41 4.35
CA PRO A 118 3.45 18.73 5.71
C PRO A 118 2.36 18.63 6.78
N THR A 119 1.09 18.51 6.37
CA THR A 119 -0.05 18.40 7.29
C THR A 119 -0.33 16.95 7.67
N CYS A 120 -0.22 16.00 6.73
CA CYS A 120 -0.59 14.61 6.95
C CYS A 120 0.55 13.60 6.75
N ASP A 121 1.75 14.06 6.40
CA ASP A 121 2.94 13.22 6.17
C ASP A 121 2.74 12.12 5.11
N ARG A 122 1.86 12.37 4.11
CA ARG A 122 1.54 11.44 3.02
C ARG A 122 1.60 12.13 1.65
N SER A 123 1.84 11.34 0.60
CA SER A 123 1.77 11.81 -0.79
C SER A 123 0.35 11.81 -1.36
N HIS A 124 -0.60 11.17 -0.69
CA HIS A 124 -2.00 11.06 -1.07
C HIS A 124 -2.92 11.79 -0.08
N MET A 125 -4.07 12.26 -0.58
CA MET A 125 -5.00 13.09 0.18
C MET A 125 -5.81 12.27 1.19
N ALA A 126 -6.16 11.03 0.86
CA ALA A 126 -7.07 10.24 1.67
C ALA A 126 -6.63 8.78 1.80
N GLU A 127 -6.82 8.24 3.01
CA GLU A 127 -6.67 6.83 3.34
C GLU A 127 -8.01 6.20 3.67
N VAL A 128 -8.18 4.96 3.26
CA VAL A 128 -9.35 4.14 3.61
C VAL A 128 -8.97 3.18 4.73
N TRP A 129 -9.46 3.43 5.92
CA TRP A 129 -9.26 2.56 7.07
C TRP A 129 -10.29 1.43 7.03
N LEU A 130 -9.83 0.21 6.88
CA LEU A 130 -10.62 -1.01 6.83
C LEU A 130 -10.30 -1.84 8.07
N VAL A 131 -11.23 -1.95 9.01
CA VAL A 131 -11.02 -2.59 10.31
C VAL A 131 -12.04 -3.69 10.55
N CYS A 132 -11.60 -4.93 10.72
CA CYS A 132 -12.48 -6.03 11.09
C CYS A 132 -13.13 -5.78 12.46
N THR A 133 -14.45 -5.87 12.54
CA THR A 133 -15.20 -5.62 13.78
C THR A 133 -14.88 -6.63 14.88
N THR A 134 -14.44 -7.84 14.54
CA THR A 134 -14.20 -8.95 15.46
C THR A 134 -12.73 -9.14 15.82
N CYS A 135 -11.87 -9.47 14.85
CA CYS A 135 -10.46 -9.78 15.12
C CYS A 135 -9.53 -8.54 15.10
N LYS A 136 -10.08 -7.38 14.76
CA LYS A 136 -9.38 -6.10 14.69
C LYS A 136 -8.24 -6.02 13.66
N ARG A 137 -8.16 -7.02 12.76
CA ARG A 137 -7.25 -6.91 11.62
C ARG A 137 -7.62 -5.68 10.80
N SER A 138 -6.62 -4.90 10.43
CA SER A 138 -6.83 -3.61 9.75
C SER A 138 -5.81 -3.41 8.65
N THR A 139 -6.20 -2.60 7.65
CA THR A 139 -5.31 -2.05 6.64
C THR A 139 -5.76 -0.63 6.31
N PHE A 140 -4.86 0.19 5.79
CA PHE A 140 -5.12 1.61 5.52
C PHE A 140 -4.54 2.03 4.16
N PRO A 141 -5.02 1.43 3.05
CA PRO A 141 -4.56 1.82 1.73
C PRO A 141 -4.96 3.26 1.40
N PRO A 142 -4.20 3.94 0.52
CA PRO A 142 -4.71 5.13 -0.16
C PRO A 142 -5.98 4.81 -0.93
N VAL A 143 -6.82 5.80 -1.21
CA VAL A 143 -8.05 5.61 -1.99
C VAL A 143 -7.76 4.94 -3.34
N SER A 144 -6.65 5.29 -3.98
CA SER A 144 -6.16 4.64 -5.20
C SER A 144 -6.04 3.11 -5.06
N GLY A 145 -5.51 2.62 -3.95
CA GLY A 145 -5.35 1.18 -3.69
C GLY A 145 -6.69 0.42 -3.64
N VAL A 146 -7.77 1.10 -3.24
CA VAL A 146 -9.13 0.55 -3.26
C VAL A 146 -9.74 0.64 -4.66
N VAL A 147 -9.58 1.78 -5.34
CA VAL A 147 -10.17 2.03 -6.68
C VAL A 147 -9.55 1.14 -7.75
N LEU A 148 -8.25 0.87 -7.69
CA LEU A 148 -7.53 0.04 -8.66
C LEU A 148 -8.15 -1.36 -8.84
N ARG A 149 -8.84 -1.89 -7.82
CA ARG A 149 -9.54 -3.18 -7.91
C ARG A 149 -10.90 -3.11 -8.61
N HIS A 150 -11.43 -1.92 -8.92
CA HIS A 150 -12.72 -1.79 -9.56
C HIS A 150 -12.71 -2.44 -10.96
N PRO A 151 -13.73 -3.24 -11.33
CA PRO A 151 -13.73 -3.95 -12.61
C PRO A 151 -13.52 -3.06 -13.83
N SER A 152 -14.06 -1.83 -13.82
CA SER A 152 -13.88 -0.87 -14.91
C SER A 152 -12.44 -0.40 -15.03
N VAL A 153 -11.71 -0.24 -13.92
CA VAL A 153 -10.28 0.14 -13.91
C VAL A 153 -9.44 -1.02 -14.43
N THR A 154 -9.73 -2.23 -13.98
CA THR A 154 -9.05 -3.44 -14.47
C THR A 154 -9.27 -3.63 -15.97
N ALA A 155 -10.50 -3.42 -16.47
CA ALA A 155 -10.81 -3.50 -17.88
C ALA A 155 -10.09 -2.41 -18.69
N PHE A 156 -10.06 -1.18 -18.18
CA PHE A 156 -9.31 -0.07 -18.79
C PHE A 156 -7.83 -0.42 -18.97
N TYR A 157 -7.17 -0.92 -17.94
CA TYR A 157 -5.77 -1.32 -18.03
C TYR A 157 -5.56 -2.44 -19.05
N TYR A 158 -6.43 -3.46 -19.05
CA TYR A 158 -6.36 -4.55 -20.01
C TYR A 158 -6.49 -4.06 -21.45
N ASP A 159 -7.46 -3.18 -21.74
CA ASP A 159 -7.69 -2.61 -23.07
C ASP A 159 -6.53 -1.75 -23.59
N HIS A 160 -5.73 -1.19 -22.65
CA HIS A 160 -4.53 -0.41 -22.96
C HIS A 160 -3.23 -1.23 -22.94
N GLY A 161 -3.34 -2.57 -22.89
CA GLY A 161 -2.20 -3.48 -22.92
C GLY A 161 -1.34 -3.43 -21.66
N ILE A 162 -1.89 -2.90 -20.58
CA ILE A 162 -1.24 -2.83 -19.27
C ILE A 162 -1.58 -4.10 -18.52
N GLU A 163 -0.60 -4.96 -18.33
CA GLU A 163 -0.77 -6.19 -17.57
C GLU A 163 -0.88 -5.87 -16.08
N TYR A 164 -2.12 -5.73 -15.61
CA TYR A 164 -2.41 -5.46 -14.21
C TYR A 164 -2.38 -6.76 -13.40
N ARG A 165 -1.20 -7.14 -12.95
CA ARG A 165 -1.00 -8.26 -12.03
C ARG A 165 -0.76 -7.73 -10.62
N PHE A 166 -1.60 -8.15 -9.69
CA PHE A 166 -1.54 -7.78 -8.27
C PHE A 166 -0.31 -8.33 -7.53
N ALA A 167 0.82 -8.42 -8.16
CA ALA A 167 2.02 -9.00 -7.55
C ALA A 167 3.32 -8.45 -8.13
N SER A 168 3.31 -7.22 -8.61
CA SER A 168 4.51 -6.63 -9.18
C SER A 168 4.79 -5.25 -8.62
N TRP A 169 6.03 -4.82 -8.72
CA TRP A 169 6.43 -3.46 -8.41
C TRP A 169 5.67 -2.44 -9.26
N GLU A 170 5.41 -2.75 -10.52
CA GLU A 170 4.64 -1.90 -11.43
C GLU A 170 3.22 -1.60 -10.90
N THR A 171 2.62 -2.52 -10.15
CA THR A 171 1.33 -2.29 -9.50
C THR A 171 1.45 -1.23 -8.40
N VAL A 172 2.51 -1.28 -7.60
CA VAL A 172 2.79 -0.27 -6.57
C VAL A 172 3.09 1.06 -7.23
N VAL A 173 3.96 1.08 -8.26
CA VAL A 173 4.31 2.30 -9.01
C VAL A 173 3.09 3.01 -9.57
N ARG A 174 2.14 2.28 -10.15
CA ARG A 174 0.91 2.88 -10.72
C ARG A 174 0.02 3.54 -9.68
N SER A 175 0.11 3.17 -8.41
CA SER A 175 -0.62 3.87 -7.36
C SER A 175 -0.13 5.32 -7.14
N PHE A 176 1.08 5.64 -7.62
CA PHE A 176 1.64 6.99 -7.58
C PHE A 176 1.19 7.88 -8.76
N ASP A 177 0.72 7.27 -9.87
CA ASP A 177 0.23 8.01 -11.04
C ASP A 177 -1.21 8.52 -10.87
N VAL A 178 -1.82 8.22 -9.74
CA VAL A 178 -3.22 8.57 -9.44
C VAL A 178 -3.32 9.99 -8.91
N ARG A 179 -4.28 10.75 -9.45
CA ARG A 179 -4.64 12.09 -8.96
C ARG A 179 -5.95 12.04 -8.20
N GLU A 180 -5.95 12.60 -7.02
CA GLU A 180 -7.10 12.70 -6.13
C GLU A 180 -7.59 14.15 -6.08
N GLU A 181 -8.91 14.34 -6.18
CA GLU A 181 -9.57 15.65 -6.08
C GLU A 181 -10.79 15.52 -5.17
N LEU A 182 -10.85 16.31 -4.12
CA LEU A 182 -12.04 16.42 -3.27
C LEU A 182 -13.10 17.26 -3.98
N LEU A 183 -14.27 16.68 -4.23
CA LEU A 183 -15.40 17.37 -4.87
C LEU A 183 -16.41 17.91 -3.85
N SER A 184 -16.63 17.17 -2.75
CA SER A 184 -17.54 17.53 -1.66
C SER A 184 -17.11 16.86 -0.36
N GLU A 185 -17.33 17.53 0.77
CA GLU A 185 -17.11 16.96 2.11
C GLU A 185 -18.40 16.34 2.70
N ASP A 186 -19.59 16.80 2.27
CA ASP A 186 -20.87 16.29 2.74
C ASP A 186 -21.93 16.29 1.60
N PRO A 187 -22.30 15.13 1.04
CA PRO A 187 -21.64 13.85 1.24
C PRO A 187 -20.20 13.87 0.73
N LEU A 188 -19.36 13.02 1.29
CA LEU A 188 -17.96 12.91 0.82
C LEU A 188 -17.93 12.37 -0.61
N GLU A 189 -17.42 13.19 -1.52
CA GLU A 189 -17.23 12.84 -2.93
C GLU A 189 -15.80 13.15 -3.34
N MET A 190 -15.12 12.18 -3.91
CA MET A 190 -13.77 12.31 -4.43
C MET A 190 -13.72 11.86 -5.89
N ARG A 191 -12.94 12.58 -6.70
CA ARG A 191 -12.56 12.14 -8.04
C ARG A 191 -11.17 11.52 -7.98
N VAL A 192 -11.06 10.32 -8.51
CA VAL A 192 -9.78 9.62 -8.71
C VAL A 192 -9.56 9.50 -10.20
N THR A 193 -8.45 10.06 -10.68
CA THR A 193 -8.04 10.01 -12.10
C THR A 193 -6.78 9.18 -12.21
N ILE A 194 -6.80 8.22 -13.13
CA ILE A 194 -5.72 7.25 -13.41
C ILE A 194 -5.11 7.58 -14.76
#